data_0b4d9ab4ad9189298cefed421f7faa30
#
_entry.id   0b4d9ab4ad9189298cefed421f7faa30
#
_cell.length_a   1.000
_cell.length_b   1.000
_cell.length_c   1.000
_cell.angle_alpha   90.00
_cell.angle_beta   90.00
_cell.angle_gamma   90.00
#
_symmetry.space_group_name_H-M   'P 1'
#
loop_
_entity.id
_entity.type
_entity.pdbx_description
1 polymer ?
#
loop_
_entity_poly.entity_id
_entity_poly.type
_entity_poly.pdbx_seq_one_letter_code
_entity_poly.pdbx_strand_id
1 'polypeptide(L)'
;MHEPFSLLVPVYDGDRPDHIRRAMRSAVDDQTVRPDQVVIVRDGPVRDELALCLDELQRASPVPVTFVPLRHNRGLGPALDQGLAASWFDVIARMDADDVAMPHRFEVELPLIADADIVGAGLYEFVEDTDEIVGRRVPPTDPARIQRYARMHDPFNHPTVVYRREAVLAAGGYGDLPLMEDYALFARMLQRGARAVNVAEPLVFYRVGAKAFKRRGGTGLLRSELRLQREFRRRRFTSGPEYVRNVVVRGGYRLIPWWLRRAVYRPLIALYGRRPGHRSATPARPGPGECGPGEAGPGEWEHQTSAAAFWRESAGA
;
A
#
# COMPACT_ATOMS: atom_id res chain seq x y z
N MET A 1 -4.25 23.69 10.60
CA MET A 1 -4.19 23.76 9.12
C MET A 1 -3.14 22.73 8.71
N HIS A 2 -3.45 21.83 7.78
CA HIS A 2 -2.48 20.88 7.20
C HIS A 2 -1.77 21.52 6.00
N GLU A 3 -0.63 20.97 5.63
CA GLU A 3 0.05 21.30 4.37
C GLU A 3 -0.80 20.79 3.19
N PRO A 4 -1.02 21.57 2.12
CA PRO A 4 -1.83 21.14 0.99
C PRO A 4 -1.17 19.95 0.27
N PHE A 5 -2.01 19.03 -0.23
CA PHE A 5 -1.54 17.80 -0.83
C PHE A 5 -2.34 17.35 -2.05
N SER A 6 -1.67 16.59 -2.92
CA SER A 6 -2.28 15.96 -4.08
C SER A 6 -2.54 14.47 -3.80
N LEU A 7 -3.73 13.99 -4.12
CA LEU A 7 -4.05 12.57 -4.16
C LEU A 7 -3.74 12.02 -5.55
N LEU A 8 -2.84 11.03 -5.63
CA LEU A 8 -2.40 10.41 -6.89
C LEU A 8 -3.02 9.01 -7.05
N VAL A 9 -3.83 8.84 -8.09
CA VAL A 9 -4.57 7.60 -8.40
C VAL A 9 -4.25 7.15 -9.83
N PRO A 10 -3.49 6.06 -10.02
CA PRO A 10 -3.30 5.45 -11.33
C PRO A 10 -4.50 4.57 -11.68
N VAL A 11 -4.89 4.58 -12.97
CA VAL A 11 -6.01 3.81 -13.53
C VAL A 11 -5.59 3.17 -14.84
N TYR A 12 -5.98 1.92 -15.07
CA TYR A 12 -5.73 1.22 -16.33
C TYR A 12 -6.97 0.40 -16.76
N ASP A 13 -6.97 -0.18 -17.95
CA ASP A 13 -8.13 -0.90 -18.50
C ASP A 13 -8.61 -2.13 -17.69
N GLY A 14 -7.75 -2.66 -16.82
CA GLY A 14 -8.14 -3.76 -15.91
C GLY A 14 -8.99 -3.37 -14.72
N ASP A 15 -9.15 -2.07 -14.47
CA ASP A 15 -9.92 -1.55 -13.33
C ASP A 15 -11.42 -1.55 -13.61
N ARG A 16 -12.21 -1.60 -12.54
CA ARG A 16 -13.67 -1.64 -12.60
C ARG A 16 -14.26 -0.29 -12.21
N PRO A 17 -15.27 0.23 -12.95
CA PRO A 17 -15.91 1.51 -12.65
C PRO A 17 -16.48 1.61 -11.24
N ASP A 18 -17.09 0.51 -10.73
CA ASP A 18 -17.66 0.46 -9.38
C ASP A 18 -16.59 0.57 -8.29
N HIS A 19 -15.43 -0.08 -8.49
CA HIS A 19 -14.31 0.02 -7.57
C HIS A 19 -13.73 1.44 -7.52
N ILE A 20 -13.51 2.06 -8.70
CA ILE A 20 -12.98 3.43 -8.77
C ILE A 20 -13.92 4.43 -8.12
N ARG A 21 -15.24 4.32 -8.36
CA ARG A 21 -16.21 5.20 -7.69
C ARG A 21 -16.12 5.07 -6.17
N ARG A 22 -16.01 3.84 -5.65
CA ARG A 22 -15.85 3.58 -4.21
C ARG A 22 -14.52 4.13 -3.68
N ALA A 23 -13.43 3.91 -4.40
CA ALA A 23 -12.10 4.41 -4.05
C ALA A 23 -12.09 5.94 -3.97
N MET A 24 -12.57 6.62 -5.01
CA MET A 24 -12.62 8.08 -5.07
C MET A 24 -13.51 8.67 -3.98
N ARG A 25 -14.70 8.10 -3.77
CA ARG A 25 -15.59 8.52 -2.68
C ARG A 25 -14.87 8.42 -1.32
N SER A 26 -14.26 7.28 -1.02
CA SER A 26 -13.57 7.05 0.25
C SER A 26 -12.36 7.96 0.47
N ALA A 27 -11.66 8.35 -0.61
CA ALA A 27 -10.44 9.15 -0.52
C ALA A 27 -10.66 10.66 -0.70
N VAL A 28 -11.87 11.09 -1.07
CA VAL A 28 -12.21 12.50 -1.29
C VAL A 28 -13.43 12.91 -0.45
N ASP A 29 -14.60 12.28 -0.69
CA ASP A 29 -15.85 12.73 -0.10
C ASP A 29 -15.97 12.38 1.38
N ASP A 30 -15.58 11.15 1.74
CA ASP A 30 -15.74 10.58 3.08
C ASP A 30 -14.54 10.93 4.00
N GLN A 31 -13.53 11.69 3.54
CA GLN A 31 -12.37 12.06 4.36
C GLN A 31 -12.64 13.22 5.31
N THR A 32 -12.13 13.11 6.54
CA THR A 32 -12.10 14.23 7.52
C THR A 32 -11.21 15.37 7.05
N VAL A 33 -10.10 15.04 6.34
CA VAL A 33 -9.21 15.98 5.67
C VAL A 33 -9.17 15.64 4.20
N ARG A 34 -9.74 16.49 3.34
CA ARG A 34 -9.81 16.27 1.89
C ARG A 34 -8.51 16.66 1.19
N PRO A 35 -8.16 16.00 0.07
CA PRO A 35 -7.07 16.45 -0.77
C PRO A 35 -7.39 17.81 -1.40
N ASP A 36 -6.35 18.61 -1.67
CA ASP A 36 -6.46 19.90 -2.35
C ASP A 36 -6.42 19.74 -3.90
N GLN A 37 -5.96 18.59 -4.37
CA GLN A 37 -5.95 18.16 -5.77
C GLN A 37 -6.08 16.65 -5.86
N VAL A 38 -6.80 16.16 -6.87
CA VAL A 38 -6.73 14.76 -7.31
C VAL A 38 -6.01 14.70 -8.66
N VAL A 39 -5.05 13.80 -8.79
CA VAL A 39 -4.37 13.49 -10.05
C VAL A 39 -4.74 12.08 -10.47
N ILE A 40 -5.53 11.95 -11.54
CA ILE A 40 -5.89 10.66 -12.13
C ILE A 40 -4.99 10.42 -13.34
N VAL A 41 -4.17 9.37 -13.29
CA VAL A 41 -3.33 8.96 -14.42
C VAL A 41 -3.97 7.76 -15.09
N ARG A 42 -4.46 7.95 -16.32
CA ARG A 42 -4.97 6.85 -17.14
C ARG A 42 -3.83 6.22 -17.93
N ASP A 43 -3.40 5.05 -17.51
CA ASP A 43 -2.28 4.32 -18.12
C ASP A 43 -2.73 3.53 -19.36
N GLY A 44 -2.77 4.24 -20.49
CA GLY A 44 -3.21 3.73 -21.79
C GLY A 44 -4.71 3.91 -22.06
N PRO A 45 -5.18 3.43 -23.21
CA PRO A 45 -6.60 3.39 -23.54
C PRO A 45 -7.38 2.50 -22.56
N VAL A 46 -8.61 2.87 -22.27
CA VAL A 46 -9.53 2.12 -21.42
C VAL A 46 -10.86 1.92 -22.14
N ARG A 47 -11.65 0.94 -21.70
CA ARG A 47 -13.00 0.67 -22.22
C ARG A 47 -13.91 1.89 -22.03
N ASP A 48 -14.90 2.03 -22.92
CA ASP A 48 -15.83 3.18 -22.92
C ASP A 48 -16.55 3.36 -21.57
N GLU A 49 -16.98 2.26 -20.94
CA GLU A 49 -17.62 2.31 -19.62
C GLU A 49 -16.71 2.93 -18.56
N LEU A 50 -15.42 2.58 -18.56
CA LEU A 50 -14.44 3.14 -17.64
C LEU A 50 -14.11 4.59 -17.99
N ALA A 51 -14.02 4.93 -19.28
CA ALA A 51 -13.80 6.30 -19.73
C ALA A 51 -14.94 7.22 -19.27
N LEU A 52 -16.20 6.80 -19.46
CA LEU A 52 -17.38 7.53 -18.98
C LEU A 52 -17.37 7.70 -17.47
N CYS A 53 -16.99 6.65 -16.72
CA CYS A 53 -16.87 6.74 -15.27
C CYS A 53 -15.82 7.79 -14.84
N LEU A 54 -14.66 7.83 -15.49
CA LEU A 54 -13.61 8.80 -15.19
C LEU A 54 -14.05 10.24 -15.50
N ASP A 55 -14.78 10.44 -16.60
CA ASP A 55 -15.36 11.74 -16.97
C ASP A 55 -16.43 12.20 -15.96
N GLU A 56 -17.24 11.29 -15.44
CA GLU A 56 -18.22 11.57 -14.38
C GLU A 56 -17.52 11.97 -13.08
N LEU A 57 -16.53 11.22 -12.65
CA LEU A 57 -15.75 11.49 -11.44
C LEU A 57 -15.04 12.84 -11.52
N GLN A 58 -14.45 13.18 -12.67
CA GLN A 58 -13.80 14.47 -12.86
C GLN A 58 -14.80 15.63 -12.74
N ARG A 59 -16.03 15.49 -13.32
CA ARG A 59 -17.05 16.55 -13.26
C ARG A 59 -17.71 16.69 -11.90
N ALA A 60 -17.88 15.58 -11.17
CA ALA A 60 -18.58 15.55 -9.89
C ALA A 60 -17.66 15.83 -8.69
N SER A 61 -16.33 15.82 -8.88
CA SER A 61 -15.37 15.98 -7.78
C SER A 61 -15.53 17.34 -7.08
N PRO A 62 -15.58 17.38 -5.74
CA PRO A 62 -15.62 18.62 -4.97
C PRO A 62 -14.27 19.35 -4.92
N VAL A 63 -13.21 18.73 -5.44
CA VAL A 63 -11.84 19.27 -5.49
C VAL A 63 -11.32 19.24 -6.93
N PRO A 64 -10.35 20.09 -7.28
CA PRO A 64 -9.75 20.08 -8.62
C PRO A 64 -9.19 18.73 -9.04
N VAL A 65 -9.53 18.25 -10.23
CA VAL A 65 -9.02 17.00 -10.80
C VAL A 65 -8.12 17.30 -11.99
N THR A 66 -6.87 16.89 -11.92
CA THR A 66 -5.92 16.87 -13.04
C THR A 66 -5.94 15.48 -13.68
N PHE A 67 -6.38 15.42 -14.93
CA PHE A 67 -6.44 14.17 -15.68
C PHE A 67 -5.24 14.03 -16.62
N VAL A 68 -4.49 12.92 -16.48
CA VAL A 68 -3.26 12.64 -17.26
C VAL A 68 -3.47 11.39 -18.11
N PRO A 69 -3.92 11.53 -19.39
CA PRO A 69 -4.11 10.38 -20.27
C PRO A 69 -2.80 9.98 -20.95
N LEU A 70 -2.32 8.77 -20.71
CA LEU A 70 -1.19 8.22 -21.45
C LEU A 70 -1.68 7.55 -22.74
N ARG A 71 -0.90 7.68 -23.82
CA ARG A 71 -1.25 7.09 -25.14
C ARG A 71 -1.22 5.58 -25.14
N HIS A 72 -0.35 4.97 -24.33
CA HIS A 72 -0.13 3.53 -24.23
C HIS A 72 0.02 3.14 -22.76
N ASN A 73 -0.36 1.91 -22.42
CA ASN A 73 -0.07 1.35 -21.10
C ASN A 73 1.46 1.20 -20.94
N ARG A 74 2.02 1.91 -19.97
CA ARG A 74 3.46 1.93 -19.67
C ARG A 74 3.80 1.19 -18.38
N GLY A 75 2.78 0.76 -17.64
CA GLY A 75 2.91 0.15 -16.33
C GLY A 75 2.87 1.16 -15.19
N LEU A 76 2.70 0.66 -13.97
CA LEU A 76 2.41 1.46 -12.78
C LEU A 76 3.50 2.50 -12.48
N GLY A 77 4.79 2.12 -12.48
CA GLY A 77 5.88 3.04 -12.15
C GLY A 77 5.93 4.27 -13.08
N PRO A 78 6.04 4.09 -14.41
CA PRO A 78 6.00 5.22 -15.35
C PRO A 78 4.71 6.04 -15.29
N ALA A 79 3.55 5.43 -14.99
CA ALA A 79 2.31 6.16 -14.81
C ALA A 79 2.35 7.06 -13.57
N LEU A 80 2.85 6.53 -12.45
CA LEU A 80 3.03 7.31 -11.22
C LEU A 80 4.03 8.46 -11.41
N ASP A 81 5.12 8.26 -12.15
CA ASP A 81 6.08 9.35 -12.47
C ASP A 81 5.41 10.48 -13.26
N GLN A 82 4.49 10.17 -14.19
CA GLN A 82 3.71 11.19 -14.90
C GLN A 82 2.74 11.91 -13.97
N GLY A 83 2.13 11.18 -13.04
CA GLY A 83 1.25 11.78 -12.03
C GLY A 83 2.00 12.71 -11.07
N LEU A 84 3.20 12.34 -10.63
CA LEU A 84 4.08 13.21 -9.84
C LEU A 84 4.41 14.51 -10.55
N ALA A 85 4.68 14.44 -11.85
CA ALA A 85 4.97 15.63 -12.68
C ALA A 85 3.75 16.55 -12.82
N ALA A 86 2.53 16.01 -12.76
CA ALA A 86 1.27 16.74 -12.87
C ALA A 86 0.71 17.22 -11.51
N SER A 87 1.31 16.80 -10.41
CA SER A 87 0.89 17.19 -9.06
C SER A 87 1.31 18.62 -8.75
N TRP A 88 0.41 19.39 -8.16
CA TRP A 88 0.63 20.79 -7.81
C TRP A 88 1.45 20.95 -6.54
N PHE A 89 1.24 20.05 -5.58
CA PHE A 89 1.82 20.15 -4.25
C PHE A 89 3.02 19.21 -4.07
N ASP A 90 3.84 19.47 -3.07
CA ASP A 90 4.98 18.62 -2.74
C ASP A 90 4.55 17.38 -1.93
N VAL A 91 3.51 17.51 -1.11
CA VAL A 91 2.95 16.36 -0.39
C VAL A 91 2.02 15.58 -1.32
N ILE A 92 2.33 14.31 -1.51
CA ILE A 92 1.58 13.41 -2.38
C ILE A 92 1.07 12.23 -1.55
N ALA A 93 -0.25 12.05 -1.52
CA ALA A 93 -0.87 10.83 -1.03
C ALA A 93 -1.13 9.88 -2.22
N ARG A 94 -0.73 8.63 -2.10
CA ARG A 94 -0.95 7.63 -3.14
C ARG A 94 -2.07 6.67 -2.76
N MET A 95 -2.88 6.24 -3.73
CA MET A 95 -3.92 5.23 -3.53
C MET A 95 -4.15 4.41 -4.81
N ASP A 96 -4.46 3.13 -4.68
CA ASP A 96 -4.92 2.29 -5.79
C ASP A 96 -6.40 2.56 -6.11
N ALA A 97 -6.78 2.37 -7.38
CA ALA A 97 -8.13 2.64 -7.89
C ALA A 97 -9.19 1.63 -7.43
N ASP A 98 -8.80 0.55 -6.76
CA ASP A 98 -9.68 -0.51 -6.26
C ASP A 98 -9.68 -0.67 -4.73
N ASP A 99 -8.91 0.18 -4.03
CA ASP A 99 -8.81 0.20 -2.57
C ASP A 99 -9.84 1.16 -1.94
N VAL A 100 -9.96 1.11 -0.61
CA VAL A 100 -10.86 1.99 0.15
C VAL A 100 -10.10 2.64 1.31
N ALA A 101 -10.06 3.96 1.35
CA ALA A 101 -9.42 4.70 2.44
C ALA A 101 -10.30 4.73 3.70
N MET A 102 -9.68 4.69 4.89
CA MET A 102 -10.36 5.01 6.14
C MET A 102 -10.69 6.51 6.19
N PRO A 103 -11.82 6.93 6.79
CA PRO A 103 -12.24 8.35 6.79
C PRO A 103 -11.22 9.33 7.41
N HIS A 104 -10.42 8.87 8.37
CA HIS A 104 -9.42 9.66 9.08
C HIS A 104 -7.98 9.45 8.58
N ARG A 105 -7.82 8.82 7.40
CA ARG A 105 -6.49 8.48 6.87
C ARG A 105 -5.57 9.68 6.81
N PHE A 106 -5.97 10.73 6.14
CA PHE A 106 -5.10 11.90 5.94
C PHE A 106 -4.96 12.75 7.21
N GLU A 107 -5.96 12.74 8.11
CA GLU A 107 -5.85 13.37 9.42
C GLU A 107 -4.71 12.77 10.26
N VAL A 108 -4.46 11.45 10.13
CA VAL A 108 -3.37 10.74 10.81
C VAL A 108 -2.03 10.91 10.10
N GLU A 109 -1.99 10.82 8.76
CA GLU A 109 -0.72 10.79 8.00
C GLU A 109 -0.10 12.17 7.80
N LEU A 110 -0.90 13.23 7.57
CA LEU A 110 -0.39 14.56 7.23
C LEU A 110 0.42 15.25 8.35
N PRO A 111 0.07 15.14 9.63
CA PRO A 111 0.93 15.69 10.68
C PRO A 111 2.33 15.07 10.70
N LEU A 112 2.45 13.79 10.33
CA LEU A 112 3.72 13.06 10.34
C LEU A 112 4.64 13.44 9.19
N ILE A 113 4.07 13.83 8.03
CA ILE A 113 4.88 14.22 6.87
C ILE A 113 5.60 15.56 7.07
N ALA A 114 5.22 16.36 8.06
CA ALA A 114 5.93 17.58 8.40
C ALA A 114 7.41 17.31 8.78
N ASP A 115 7.66 16.19 9.45
CA ASP A 115 9.00 15.78 9.92
C ASP A 115 9.54 14.55 9.18
N ALA A 116 8.81 14.03 8.20
CA ALA A 116 9.18 12.85 7.42
C ALA A 116 9.22 13.15 5.91
N ASP A 117 9.92 12.31 5.17
CA ASP A 117 9.96 12.34 3.70
C ASP A 117 9.04 11.27 3.09
N ILE A 118 8.69 10.25 3.89
CA ILE A 118 7.69 9.23 3.57
C ILE A 118 7.01 8.71 4.84
N VAL A 119 5.70 8.65 4.80
CA VAL A 119 4.82 8.06 5.80
C VAL A 119 4.06 6.92 5.17
N GLY A 120 4.00 5.76 5.81
CA GLY A 120 3.14 4.65 5.44
C GLY A 120 2.26 4.24 6.61
N ALA A 121 1.31 3.34 6.35
CA ALA A 121 0.40 2.86 7.38
C ALA A 121 0.15 1.35 7.29
N GLY A 122 -0.51 0.79 8.30
CA GLY A 122 -1.12 -0.51 8.24
C GLY A 122 -2.24 -0.56 7.20
N LEU A 123 -2.66 -1.76 6.83
CA LEU A 123 -3.83 -1.97 6.00
C LEU A 123 -4.60 -3.23 6.41
N TYR A 124 -5.89 -3.26 6.08
CA TYR A 124 -6.69 -4.47 6.08
C TYR A 124 -6.78 -5.04 4.67
N GLU A 125 -6.75 -6.36 4.55
CA GLU A 125 -7.01 -7.06 3.28
C GLU A 125 -8.46 -7.52 3.24
N PHE A 126 -9.17 -7.23 2.13
CA PHE A 126 -10.56 -7.64 1.89
C PHE A 126 -10.74 -8.15 0.46
N VAL A 127 -11.83 -8.88 0.17
CA VAL A 127 -12.08 -9.44 -1.16
C VAL A 127 -13.15 -8.64 -1.89
N GLU A 128 -14.37 -8.66 -1.44
CA GLU A 128 -15.51 -7.95 -2.07
C GLU A 128 -16.05 -6.85 -1.17
N ASP A 129 -16.29 -7.12 0.10
CA ASP A 129 -16.78 -6.15 1.06
C ASP A 129 -15.76 -5.87 2.16
N THR A 130 -15.67 -4.60 2.59
CA THR A 130 -14.78 -4.15 3.66
C THR A 130 -15.15 -4.70 5.04
N ASP A 131 -16.36 -5.24 5.21
CA ASP A 131 -16.76 -5.95 6.41
C ASP A 131 -16.16 -7.36 6.51
N GLU A 132 -15.72 -7.94 5.37
CA GLU A 132 -15.07 -9.24 5.30
C GLU A 132 -13.56 -9.11 5.24
N ILE A 133 -12.93 -8.83 6.38
CA ILE A 133 -11.48 -8.72 6.49
C ILE A 133 -10.85 -10.12 6.45
N VAL A 134 -10.00 -10.36 5.44
CA VAL A 134 -9.28 -11.63 5.26
C VAL A 134 -7.82 -11.58 5.72
N GLY A 135 -7.31 -10.39 6.02
CA GLY A 135 -5.94 -10.20 6.49
C GLY A 135 -5.68 -8.80 7.02
N ARG A 136 -4.53 -8.65 7.68
CA ARG A 136 -4.00 -7.36 8.15
C ARG A 136 -2.51 -7.33 7.91
N ARG A 137 -1.99 -6.20 7.41
CA ARG A 137 -0.55 -5.96 7.27
C ARG A 137 -0.16 -4.71 8.04
N VAL A 138 0.78 -4.88 8.98
CA VAL A 138 1.36 -3.78 9.74
C VAL A 138 2.86 -3.76 9.46
N PRO A 139 3.39 -2.71 8.81
CA PRO A 139 4.81 -2.58 8.55
C PRO A 139 5.54 -2.17 9.85
N PRO A 140 6.88 -2.34 9.91
CA PRO A 140 7.65 -1.87 11.06
C PRO A 140 7.51 -0.35 11.21
N THR A 141 7.30 0.12 12.44
CA THR A 141 7.08 1.56 12.74
C THR A 141 8.35 2.27 13.20
N ASP A 142 9.29 1.56 13.81
CA ASP A 142 10.57 2.10 14.23
C ASP A 142 11.49 2.38 13.03
N PRO A 143 12.08 3.59 12.90
CA PRO A 143 12.90 3.95 11.74
C PRO A 143 14.12 3.03 11.52
N ALA A 144 14.78 2.58 12.58
CA ALA A 144 15.92 1.67 12.44
C ALA A 144 15.45 0.26 12.00
N ARG A 145 14.27 -0.16 12.42
CA ARG A 145 13.64 -1.40 11.94
C ARG A 145 13.19 -1.27 10.48
N ILE A 146 12.63 -0.13 10.07
CA ILE A 146 12.28 0.15 8.66
C ILE A 146 13.53 -0.05 7.78
N GLN A 147 14.66 0.56 8.15
CA GLN A 147 15.92 0.46 7.42
C GLN A 147 16.44 -0.99 7.30
N ARG A 148 16.40 -1.74 8.40
CA ARG A 148 16.82 -3.16 8.39
C ARG A 148 15.86 -4.03 7.58
N TYR A 149 14.56 -3.83 7.76
CA TYR A 149 13.50 -4.57 7.09
C TYR A 149 13.55 -4.38 5.56
N ALA A 150 13.83 -3.15 5.12
CA ALA A 150 13.95 -2.78 3.72
C ALA A 150 15.03 -3.55 2.95
N ARG A 151 16.02 -4.14 3.64
CA ARG A 151 17.06 -4.96 2.99
C ARG A 151 16.56 -6.32 2.50
N MET A 152 15.39 -6.75 2.95
CA MET A 152 14.80 -8.03 2.57
C MET A 152 13.33 -7.96 2.17
N HIS A 153 12.59 -6.99 2.66
CA HIS A 153 11.14 -6.84 2.44
C HIS A 153 10.81 -5.41 2.06
N ASP A 154 9.72 -5.21 1.34
CA ASP A 154 9.16 -3.89 1.13
C ASP A 154 8.76 -3.29 2.48
N PRO A 155 9.32 -2.13 2.86
CA PRO A 155 9.08 -1.56 4.19
C PRO A 155 7.77 -0.79 4.32
N PHE A 156 7.03 -0.57 3.22
CA PHE A 156 5.77 0.16 3.21
C PHE A 156 4.67 -0.65 2.52
N ASN A 157 3.44 -0.36 2.86
CA ASN A 157 2.28 -0.76 2.08
C ASN A 157 2.02 0.32 1.03
N HIS A 158 2.33 0.08 -0.23
CA HIS A 158 2.28 1.09 -1.28
C HIS A 158 0.97 1.91 -1.36
N PRO A 159 -0.25 1.32 -1.23
CA PRO A 159 -1.48 2.12 -1.29
C PRO A 159 -1.71 3.05 -0.10
N THR A 160 -0.89 2.94 0.95
CA THR A 160 -1.03 3.78 2.15
C THR A 160 -0.03 4.94 2.19
N VAL A 161 0.90 5.07 1.24
CA VAL A 161 1.99 6.03 1.41
C VAL A 161 1.56 7.47 1.14
N VAL A 162 2.06 8.36 2.00
CA VAL A 162 2.16 9.80 1.77
C VAL A 162 3.65 10.15 1.75
N TYR A 163 4.10 10.89 0.74
CA TYR A 163 5.52 11.22 0.61
C TYR A 163 5.74 12.62 0.03
N ARG A 164 6.93 13.13 0.24
CA ARG A 164 7.38 14.35 -0.42
C ARG A 164 7.82 14.04 -1.85
N ARG A 165 7.23 14.75 -2.81
CA ARG A 165 7.57 14.61 -4.24
C ARG A 165 9.05 14.84 -4.48
N GLU A 166 9.65 15.85 -3.84
CA GLU A 166 11.08 16.12 -3.96
C GLU A 166 11.93 14.93 -3.52
N ALA A 167 11.58 14.24 -2.43
CA ALA A 167 12.29 13.05 -1.98
C ALA A 167 12.20 11.89 -2.97
N VAL A 168 11.02 11.71 -3.60
CA VAL A 168 10.82 10.71 -4.67
C VAL A 168 11.66 11.05 -5.90
N LEU A 169 11.62 12.30 -6.36
CA LEU A 169 12.38 12.77 -7.52
C LEU A 169 13.91 12.68 -7.26
N ALA A 170 14.36 13.07 -6.08
CA ALA A 170 15.76 12.91 -5.68
C ALA A 170 16.22 11.44 -5.67
N ALA A 171 15.32 10.50 -5.37
CA ALA A 171 15.58 9.06 -5.45
C ALA A 171 15.52 8.51 -6.90
N GLY A 172 15.16 9.33 -7.89
CA GLY A 172 15.08 8.98 -9.31
C GLY A 172 13.71 8.46 -9.75
N GLY A 173 12.64 8.82 -9.04
CA GLY A 173 11.28 8.42 -9.36
C GLY A 173 11.00 6.93 -9.18
N TYR A 174 9.85 6.47 -9.64
CA TYR A 174 9.48 5.04 -9.59
C TYR A 174 10.31 4.19 -10.55
N GLY A 175 10.52 4.70 -11.77
CA GLY A 175 11.27 4.01 -12.80
C GLY A 175 10.51 2.84 -13.44
N ASP A 176 11.24 2.02 -14.21
CA ASP A 176 10.70 0.90 -14.98
C ASP A 176 11.21 -0.44 -14.42
N LEU A 177 10.70 -0.84 -13.26
CA LEU A 177 10.90 -2.17 -12.69
C LEU A 177 9.55 -2.82 -12.38
N PRO A 178 8.94 -3.53 -13.33
CA PRO A 178 7.58 -4.04 -13.20
C PRO A 178 7.38 -4.89 -11.93
N LEU A 179 6.30 -4.62 -11.20
CA LEU A 179 5.88 -5.33 -9.98
C LEU A 179 6.82 -5.17 -8.76
N MET A 180 7.83 -4.32 -8.85
CA MET A 180 8.80 -4.01 -7.78
C MET A 180 9.23 -2.54 -7.82
N GLU A 181 8.50 -1.70 -8.55
CA GLU A 181 8.75 -0.25 -8.73
C GLU A 181 8.75 0.49 -7.40
N ASP A 182 7.79 0.15 -6.54
CA ASP A 182 7.60 0.68 -5.20
C ASP A 182 8.76 0.31 -4.27
N TYR A 183 9.05 -0.96 -4.14
CA TYR A 183 10.16 -1.42 -3.31
C TYR A 183 11.51 -0.87 -3.78
N ALA A 184 11.74 -0.79 -5.09
CA ALA A 184 12.95 -0.19 -5.65
C ALA A 184 13.05 1.30 -5.28
N LEU A 185 11.96 2.05 -5.39
CA LEU A 185 11.91 3.45 -5.00
C LEU A 185 12.18 3.64 -3.51
N PHE A 186 11.45 2.94 -2.64
CA PHE A 186 11.58 3.09 -1.19
C PHE A 186 12.98 2.74 -0.70
N ALA A 187 13.60 1.69 -1.25
CA ALA A 187 15.00 1.37 -0.95
C ALA A 187 15.96 2.50 -1.35
N ARG A 188 15.73 3.15 -2.52
CA ARG A 188 16.54 4.30 -2.96
C ARG A 188 16.32 5.52 -2.07
N MET A 189 15.09 5.81 -1.66
CA MET A 189 14.78 6.90 -0.72
C MET A 189 15.50 6.69 0.61
N LEU A 190 15.36 5.50 1.21
CA LEU A 190 16.03 5.13 2.47
C LEU A 190 17.56 5.19 2.36
N GLN A 191 18.15 4.74 1.25
CA GLN A 191 19.58 4.81 1.01
C GLN A 191 20.12 6.24 0.91
N ARG A 192 19.27 7.18 0.49
CA ARG A 192 19.58 8.61 0.44
C ARG A 192 19.35 9.33 1.76
N GLY A 193 18.91 8.61 2.80
CA GLY A 193 18.67 9.15 4.13
C GLY A 193 17.28 9.71 4.34
N ALA A 194 16.32 9.35 3.51
CA ALA A 194 14.92 9.76 3.70
C ALA A 194 14.42 9.38 5.11
N ARG A 195 13.79 10.33 5.77
CA ARG A 195 13.14 10.14 7.07
C ARG A 195 11.83 9.39 6.84
N ALA A 196 11.77 8.19 7.38
CA ALA A 196 10.71 7.23 7.11
C ALA A 196 9.96 6.87 8.38
N VAL A 197 8.63 6.91 8.33
CA VAL A 197 7.73 6.57 9.43
C VAL A 197 6.62 5.66 8.93
N ASN A 198 6.18 4.72 9.75
CA ASN A 198 4.95 3.98 9.52
C ASN A 198 4.03 4.09 10.73
N VAL A 199 2.74 4.17 10.47
CA VAL A 199 1.68 4.07 11.46
C VAL A 199 1.24 2.62 11.56
N ALA A 200 1.12 2.09 12.77
CA ALA A 200 0.66 0.71 12.99
C ALA A 200 -0.83 0.53 12.70
N GLU A 201 -1.59 1.62 12.75
CA GLU A 201 -3.01 1.64 12.46
C GLU A 201 -3.28 1.32 10.99
N PRO A 202 -4.24 0.44 10.66
CA PRO A 202 -4.70 0.26 9.29
C PRO A 202 -5.51 1.48 8.84
N LEU A 203 -5.04 2.15 7.79
CA LEU A 203 -5.67 3.34 7.24
C LEU A 203 -6.24 3.12 5.83
N VAL A 204 -6.05 1.94 5.27
CA VAL A 204 -6.58 1.53 3.96
C VAL A 204 -7.09 0.10 4.03
N PHE A 205 -8.23 -0.14 3.39
CA PHE A 205 -8.65 -1.48 3.00
C PHE A 205 -8.09 -1.78 1.61
N TYR A 206 -7.23 -2.78 1.54
CA TYR A 206 -6.56 -3.23 0.33
C TYR A 206 -7.31 -4.41 -0.29
N ARG A 207 -7.72 -4.28 -1.55
CA ARG A 207 -8.47 -5.33 -2.25
C ARG A 207 -7.57 -6.46 -2.71
N VAL A 208 -7.83 -7.69 -2.21
CA VAL A 208 -7.13 -8.91 -2.63
C VAL A 208 -8.03 -9.75 -3.52
N GLY A 209 -8.05 -9.46 -4.81
CA GLY A 209 -8.81 -10.25 -5.77
C GLY A 209 -8.14 -11.60 -6.09
N ALA A 210 -8.91 -12.53 -6.67
CA ALA A 210 -8.40 -13.86 -7.09
C ALA A 210 -7.18 -13.77 -8.03
N LYS A 211 -7.05 -12.68 -8.79
CA LYS A 211 -5.91 -12.38 -9.67
C LYS A 211 -4.63 -12.04 -8.88
N ALA A 212 -4.74 -11.54 -7.64
CA ALA A 212 -3.59 -11.17 -6.82
C ALA A 212 -2.69 -12.38 -6.49
N PHE A 213 -3.30 -13.53 -6.23
CA PHE A 213 -2.54 -14.77 -6.00
C PHE A 213 -1.78 -15.26 -7.23
N LYS A 214 -2.33 -15.07 -8.44
CA LYS A 214 -1.65 -15.43 -9.70
C LYS A 214 -0.47 -14.48 -9.98
N ARG A 215 -0.59 -13.19 -9.67
CA ARG A 215 0.46 -12.18 -9.88
C ARG A 215 1.67 -12.36 -8.95
N ARG A 216 1.53 -13.04 -7.81
CA ARG A 216 2.61 -13.25 -6.81
C ARG A 216 3.66 -14.31 -7.22
N GLY A 217 3.67 -14.81 -8.46
CA GLY A 217 4.64 -15.80 -8.95
C GLY A 217 4.78 -15.78 -10.47
N GLY A 218 5.70 -16.58 -10.96
CA GLY A 218 5.99 -16.71 -12.40
C GLY A 218 7.35 -16.12 -12.79
N THR A 219 7.76 -16.41 -14.02
CA THR A 219 9.08 -16.03 -14.54
C THR A 219 9.28 -14.52 -14.67
N GLY A 220 8.19 -13.76 -14.95
CA GLY A 220 8.24 -12.30 -15.00
C GLY A 220 8.61 -11.70 -13.65
N LEU A 221 7.89 -12.09 -12.59
CA LEU A 221 8.17 -11.61 -11.23
C LEU A 221 9.53 -12.05 -10.72
N LEU A 222 9.99 -13.27 -11.07
CA LEU A 222 11.35 -13.72 -10.76
C LEU A 222 12.40 -12.83 -11.43
N ARG A 223 12.20 -12.44 -12.70
CA ARG A 223 13.14 -11.53 -13.41
C ARG A 223 13.20 -10.17 -12.72
N SER A 224 12.05 -9.60 -12.35
CA SER A 224 11.98 -8.33 -11.60
C SER A 224 12.65 -8.45 -10.23
N GLU A 225 12.42 -9.53 -9.50
CA GLU A 225 13.08 -9.81 -8.22
C GLU A 225 14.61 -9.87 -8.38
N LEU A 226 15.11 -10.60 -9.38
CA LEU A 226 16.55 -10.69 -9.63
C LEU A 226 17.16 -9.37 -10.09
N ARG A 227 16.42 -8.55 -10.86
CA ARG A 227 16.86 -7.18 -11.24
C ARG A 227 16.93 -6.30 -9.99
N LEU A 228 15.93 -6.32 -9.13
CA LEU A 228 15.90 -5.58 -7.87
C LEU A 228 17.10 -5.94 -6.98
N GLN A 229 17.34 -7.25 -6.75
CA GLN A 229 18.43 -7.69 -5.89
C GLN A 229 19.82 -7.31 -6.45
N ARG A 230 19.99 -7.38 -7.80
CA ARG A 230 21.23 -6.89 -8.45
C ARG A 230 21.40 -5.39 -8.28
N GLU A 231 20.31 -4.61 -8.37
CA GLU A 231 20.35 -3.17 -8.14
C GLU A 231 20.76 -2.87 -6.69
N PHE A 232 20.14 -3.53 -5.70
CA PHE A 232 20.47 -3.38 -4.29
C PHE A 232 21.95 -3.69 -4.03
N ARG A 233 22.47 -4.76 -4.63
CA ARG A 233 23.88 -5.11 -4.50
C ARG A 233 24.82 -4.09 -5.17
N ARG A 234 24.49 -3.65 -6.38
CA ARG A 234 25.25 -2.65 -7.12
C ARG A 234 25.31 -1.31 -6.40
N ARG A 235 24.19 -0.90 -5.82
CA ARG A 235 24.07 0.33 -5.01
C ARG A 235 24.65 0.19 -3.60
N ARG A 236 25.13 -0.99 -3.21
CA ARG A 236 25.59 -1.28 -1.85
C ARG A 236 24.51 -1.12 -0.77
N PHE A 237 23.23 -1.22 -1.15
CA PHE A 237 22.11 -1.24 -0.21
C PHE A 237 22.06 -2.53 0.58
N THR A 238 22.45 -3.66 -0.05
CA THR A 238 22.65 -4.96 0.59
C THR A 238 24.11 -5.40 0.50
N SER A 239 24.58 -6.07 1.54
CA SER A 239 25.89 -6.77 1.55
C SER A 239 25.89 -8.00 0.63
N GLY A 240 27.08 -8.60 0.40
CA GLY A 240 27.19 -9.83 -0.38
C GLY A 240 26.36 -11.00 0.19
N PRO A 241 26.51 -11.33 1.48
CA PRO A 241 25.69 -12.37 2.13
C PRO A 241 24.18 -12.09 2.07
N GLU A 242 23.74 -10.84 2.31
CA GLU A 242 22.34 -10.46 2.20
C GLU A 242 21.81 -10.64 0.77
N TYR A 243 22.59 -10.27 -0.24
CA TYR A 243 22.25 -10.48 -1.64
C TYR A 243 22.01 -11.97 -1.94
N VAL A 244 22.97 -12.84 -1.56
CA VAL A 244 22.86 -14.30 -1.78
C VAL A 244 21.63 -14.84 -1.08
N ARG A 245 21.44 -14.53 0.21
CA ARG A 245 20.24 -14.92 0.99
C ARG A 245 18.97 -14.50 0.28
N ASN A 246 18.86 -13.24 -0.13
CA ASN A 246 17.68 -12.70 -0.77
C ASN A 246 17.37 -13.39 -2.11
N VAL A 247 18.40 -13.61 -2.94
CA VAL A 247 18.24 -14.33 -4.21
C VAL A 247 17.75 -15.76 -3.98
N VAL A 248 18.32 -16.48 -3.02
CA VAL A 248 17.92 -17.86 -2.72
C VAL A 248 16.51 -17.91 -2.14
N VAL A 249 16.24 -17.12 -1.09
CA VAL A 249 14.95 -17.18 -0.37
C VAL A 249 13.82 -16.59 -1.22
N ARG A 250 13.97 -15.35 -1.69
CA ARG A 250 12.91 -14.67 -2.44
C ARG A 250 12.80 -15.19 -3.87
N GLY A 251 13.92 -15.43 -4.55
CA GLY A 251 13.93 -16.04 -5.88
C GLY A 251 13.38 -17.45 -5.86
N GLY A 252 13.80 -18.27 -4.90
CA GLY A 252 13.28 -19.63 -4.69
C GLY A 252 11.77 -19.64 -4.45
N TYR A 253 11.26 -18.73 -3.60
CA TYR A 253 9.82 -18.60 -3.35
C TYR A 253 9.01 -18.30 -4.64
N ARG A 254 9.57 -17.54 -5.60
CA ARG A 254 8.91 -17.24 -6.87
C ARG A 254 8.79 -18.45 -7.79
N LEU A 255 9.67 -19.45 -7.62
CA LEU A 255 9.67 -20.71 -8.38
C LEU A 255 8.67 -21.73 -7.83
N ILE A 256 8.20 -21.58 -6.58
CA ILE A 256 7.22 -22.50 -6.00
C ILE A 256 5.93 -22.40 -6.80
N PRO A 257 5.39 -23.53 -7.36
CA PRO A 257 4.13 -23.53 -8.07
C PRO A 257 2.96 -23.00 -7.22
N TRP A 258 2.03 -22.31 -7.82
CA TRP A 258 0.91 -21.65 -7.12
C TRP A 258 0.07 -22.64 -6.27
N TRP A 259 -0.13 -23.87 -6.77
CA TRP A 259 -0.87 -24.91 -6.07
C TRP A 259 -0.16 -25.38 -4.79
N LEU A 260 1.19 -25.46 -4.81
CA LEU A 260 1.97 -25.84 -3.64
C LEU A 260 2.00 -24.69 -2.61
N ARG A 261 2.10 -23.44 -3.07
CA ARG A 261 1.95 -22.27 -2.20
C ARG A 261 0.59 -22.25 -1.49
N ARG A 262 -0.50 -22.57 -2.22
CA ARG A 262 -1.85 -22.67 -1.67
C ARG A 262 -1.99 -23.84 -0.67
N ALA A 263 -1.35 -24.96 -0.94
CA ALA A 263 -1.37 -26.15 -0.06
C ALA A 263 -0.66 -25.88 1.28
N VAL A 264 0.43 -25.12 1.27
CA VAL A 264 1.17 -24.73 2.50
C VAL A 264 0.42 -23.61 3.26
N TYR A 265 -0.25 -22.70 2.57
CA TYR A 265 -0.97 -21.60 3.20
C TYR A 265 -2.27 -22.05 3.92
N ARG A 266 -3.00 -23.03 3.39
CA ARG A 266 -4.26 -23.51 3.98
C ARG A 266 -4.13 -24.09 5.40
N PRO A 267 -3.20 -25.00 5.71
CA PRO A 267 -3.03 -25.50 7.06
C PRO A 267 -2.48 -24.48 8.04
N LEU A 268 -1.64 -23.53 7.58
CA LEU A 268 -1.16 -22.43 8.41
C LEU A 268 -2.30 -21.49 8.86
N ILE A 269 -3.18 -21.08 7.95
CA ILE A 269 -4.38 -20.28 8.30
C ILE A 269 -5.31 -21.09 9.22
N ALA A 270 -5.51 -22.38 8.98
CA ALA A 270 -6.36 -23.24 9.81
C ALA A 270 -5.78 -23.46 11.23
N LEU A 271 -4.46 -23.50 11.37
CA LEU A 271 -3.77 -23.62 12.67
C LEU A 271 -3.82 -22.31 13.47
N TYR A 272 -3.69 -21.16 12.80
CA TYR A 272 -3.71 -19.85 13.46
C TYR A 272 -5.12 -19.24 13.58
N GLY A 273 -6.09 -19.70 12.76
CA GLY A 273 -7.49 -19.25 12.78
C GLY A 273 -8.36 -19.94 13.86
N ARG A 274 -7.88 -20.98 14.54
CA ARG A 274 -8.58 -21.62 15.65
C ARG A 274 -8.17 -20.97 16.97
N ARG A 275 -8.79 -19.83 17.32
CA ARG A 275 -8.86 -19.38 18.72
C ARG A 275 -10.09 -19.97 19.38
N PRO A 276 -9.97 -20.44 20.65
CA PRO A 276 -11.13 -20.86 21.45
C PRO A 276 -11.94 -19.63 21.85
N GLY A 277 -13.20 -19.59 21.45
CA GLY A 277 -14.28 -18.92 22.15
C GLY A 277 -14.32 -17.40 22.10
N HIS A 278 -14.77 -16.81 21.00
CA HIS A 278 -15.51 -15.57 21.11
C HIS A 278 -16.99 -15.88 20.82
N ARG A 279 -17.79 -15.96 21.90
CA ARG A 279 -19.24 -15.93 21.81
C ARG A 279 -19.62 -14.61 21.16
N SER A 280 -20.37 -14.68 20.09
CA SER A 280 -21.03 -13.55 19.46
C SER A 280 -21.90 -12.83 20.52
N ALA A 281 -21.40 -11.72 21.03
CA ALA A 281 -22.24 -10.74 21.69
C ALA A 281 -22.79 -9.83 20.58
N THR A 282 -24.03 -10.03 20.22
CA THR A 282 -24.82 -9.09 19.42
C THR A 282 -24.76 -7.73 20.11
N PRO A 283 -24.33 -6.64 19.44
CA PRO A 283 -24.38 -5.33 20.04
C PRO A 283 -25.84 -4.92 20.19
N ALA A 284 -26.27 -4.75 21.45
CA ALA A 284 -27.56 -4.14 21.77
C ALA A 284 -27.57 -2.70 21.24
N ARG A 285 -28.66 -2.31 20.57
CA ARG A 285 -28.93 -0.93 20.18
C ARG A 285 -28.88 -0.03 21.43
N PRO A 286 -28.10 1.06 21.41
CA PRO A 286 -28.17 2.02 22.52
C PRO A 286 -29.51 2.76 22.48
N GLY A 287 -30.23 2.72 23.61
CA GLY A 287 -31.34 3.60 23.92
C GLY A 287 -30.84 5.02 24.18
N PRO A 288 -31.68 6.05 24.05
CA PRO A 288 -31.27 7.43 24.25
C PRO A 288 -31.19 7.78 25.75
N GLY A 289 -30.01 8.28 26.17
CA GLY A 289 -29.81 8.92 27.47
C GLY A 289 -28.76 8.29 28.34
N GLU A 290 -27.65 8.99 28.47
CA GLU A 290 -26.90 9.36 29.68
C GLU A 290 -25.40 9.51 29.39
N CYS A 291 -24.96 10.76 29.47
CA CYS A 291 -23.54 11.15 29.50
C CYS A 291 -22.95 10.92 30.91
N GLY A 292 -21.80 10.23 30.95
CA GLY A 292 -20.93 10.20 32.11
C GLY A 292 -19.49 9.87 31.70
N PRO A 293 -18.45 10.62 32.16
CA PRO A 293 -17.07 10.40 31.75
C PRO A 293 -16.45 9.26 32.57
N GLY A 294 -15.90 8.26 31.88
CA GLY A 294 -15.14 7.16 32.48
C GLY A 294 -13.82 6.94 31.73
N GLU A 295 -12.73 7.19 32.45
CA GLU A 295 -11.35 6.94 32.07
C GLU A 295 -11.14 5.50 31.61
N ALA A 296 -10.54 5.30 30.43
CA ALA A 296 -10.04 4.00 29.96
C ALA A 296 -8.52 4.04 29.91
N GLY A 297 -7.89 3.25 30.78
CA GLY A 297 -6.47 3.01 30.82
C GLY A 297 -5.95 2.19 29.60
N PRO A 298 -4.63 2.17 29.36
CA PRO A 298 -4.03 1.52 28.20
C PRO A 298 -4.02 0.01 28.35
N GLY A 299 -4.84 -0.70 27.59
CA GLY A 299 -4.90 -2.17 27.50
C GLY A 299 -4.15 -2.66 26.26
N GLU A 300 -3.20 -3.53 26.52
CA GLU A 300 -2.33 -4.28 25.63
C GLU A 300 -3.00 -4.83 24.36
N TRP A 301 -2.48 -4.38 23.19
CA TRP A 301 -2.76 -4.97 21.89
C TRP A 301 -1.46 -5.48 21.25
N GLU A 302 -0.98 -6.64 21.72
CA GLU A 302 0.12 -7.33 21.05
C GLU A 302 -0.37 -8.47 20.16
N HIS A 303 0.17 -8.48 18.94
CA HIS A 303 0.40 -9.55 17.96
C HIS A 303 -0.77 -10.19 17.22
N GLN A 304 -0.84 -9.85 15.93
CA GLN A 304 -1.08 -10.84 14.87
C GLN A 304 -0.57 -10.35 13.51
N THR A 305 0.56 -10.89 13.07
CA THR A 305 1.13 -10.72 11.75
C THR A 305 1.07 -12.04 11.00
N SER A 306 0.28 -12.14 9.92
CA SER A 306 0.13 -13.40 9.18
C SER A 306 1.25 -13.70 8.17
N ALA A 307 2.03 -12.69 7.76
CA ALA A 307 3.14 -12.89 6.83
C ALA A 307 4.53 -12.73 7.49
N ALA A 308 4.63 -11.94 8.56
CA ALA A 308 5.91 -11.71 9.25
C ALA A 308 6.31 -12.87 10.18
N ALA A 309 5.38 -13.70 10.63
CA ALA A 309 5.67 -14.85 11.48
C ALA A 309 6.46 -15.94 10.74
N PHE A 310 6.13 -16.20 9.47
CA PHE A 310 6.84 -17.18 8.64
C PHE A 310 8.34 -16.88 8.46
N TRP A 311 8.71 -15.60 8.50
CA TRP A 311 10.09 -15.16 8.25
C TRP A 311 10.93 -14.97 9.52
N ARG A 312 10.33 -14.98 10.72
CA ARG A 312 11.10 -14.91 11.98
C ARG A 312 11.77 -16.22 12.34
N GLU A 313 11.14 -17.36 12.02
CA GLU A 313 11.70 -18.68 12.31
C GLU A 313 12.88 -19.06 11.40
N SER A 314 12.93 -18.49 10.17
CA SER A 314 14.04 -18.76 9.24
C SER A 314 15.27 -17.87 9.46
N ALA A 315 15.23 -16.89 10.34
CA ALA A 315 16.34 -15.97 10.63
C ALA A 315 17.08 -16.27 11.94
N GLY A 316 16.66 -17.30 12.66
CA GLY A 316 17.22 -17.72 13.95
C GLY A 316 17.92 -19.07 13.92
N ALA A 317 18.32 -19.58 12.75
CA ALA A 317 19.17 -20.77 12.61
C ALA A 317 20.44 -20.44 11.81
#